data_4faa4cf233ecba957beeaf2abf405586
#
_entry.id   4faa4cf233ecba957beeaf2abf405586
#
_cell.length_a   1.000
_cell.length_b   1.000
_cell.length_c   1.000
_cell.angle_alpha   90.00
_cell.angle_beta   90.00
_cell.angle_gamma   90.00
#
_symmetry.space_group_name_H-M   'P 1'
#
loop_
_entity.id
_entity.type
_entity.pdbx_description
1 polymer ?
#
loop_
_entity_poly.entity_id
_entity_poly.type
_entity_poly.pdbx_seq_one_letter_code
_entity_poly.pdbx_strand_id
1 'polypeptide(L)'
;SLALEYYHQALELNSNLPQALNNIAVIYHSQGLNALNMQTQDSDLEMQEDEYLELAKEFFDKAAEYWRQAIKLAPDNYPGAQNWLKVTGRIISEDSF
;
A
#
# COMPACT_ATOMS: atom_id res chain seq x y z
N SER A 1 5.29 -8.37 10.27
CA SER A 1 5.35 -7.18 11.12
C SER A 1 4.28 -7.25 12.20
N LEU A 2 4.67 -6.96 13.44
CA LEU A 2 3.73 -6.92 14.55
C LEU A 2 2.65 -5.85 14.35
N ALA A 3 3.04 -4.70 13.79
CA ALA A 3 2.09 -3.63 13.50
C ALA A 3 1.04 -4.08 12.49
N LEU A 4 1.47 -4.78 11.43
CA LEU A 4 0.57 -5.29 10.41
C LEU A 4 -0.41 -6.29 11.01
N GLU A 5 0.08 -7.21 11.84
CA GLU A 5 -0.76 -8.20 12.52
C GLU A 5 -1.79 -7.52 13.42
N TYR A 6 -1.36 -6.51 14.16
CA TYR A 6 -2.25 -5.76 15.04
C TYR A 6 -3.39 -5.09 14.25
N TYR A 7 -3.06 -4.45 13.13
CA TYR A 7 -4.08 -3.79 12.34
C TYR A 7 -5.03 -4.78 11.68
N HIS A 8 -4.55 -5.94 11.27
CA HIS A 8 -5.43 -6.98 10.74
C HIS A 8 -6.36 -7.53 11.81
N GLN A 9 -5.88 -7.70 13.04
CA GLN A 9 -6.73 -8.12 14.15
C GLN A 9 -7.80 -7.08 14.46
N ALA A 10 -7.44 -5.79 14.41
CA ALA A 10 -8.41 -4.72 14.61
C ALA A 10 -9.51 -4.77 13.55
N LEU A 11 -9.15 -5.05 12.29
CA LEU A 11 -10.13 -5.15 11.22
C LEU A 11 -11.02 -6.38 11.34
N GLU A 12 -10.53 -7.46 11.94
CA GLU A 12 -11.37 -8.63 12.23
C GLU A 12 -12.50 -8.28 13.20
N LEU A 13 -12.21 -7.41 14.17
CA LEU A 13 -13.20 -6.97 15.13
C LEU A 13 -14.16 -5.93 14.55
N ASN A 14 -13.65 -5.07 13.67
CA ASN A 14 -14.44 -4.03 13.01
C ASN A 14 -13.83 -3.71 11.66
N SER A 15 -14.48 -4.16 10.59
CA SER A 15 -13.98 -3.98 9.22
C SER A 15 -14.08 -2.53 8.73
N ASN A 16 -14.78 -1.65 9.45
CA ASN A 16 -15.00 -0.27 9.04
C ASN A 16 -14.09 0.69 9.81
N LEU A 17 -12.78 0.41 9.82
CA LEU A 17 -11.78 1.24 10.48
C LEU A 17 -10.87 1.89 9.44
N PRO A 18 -11.24 3.07 8.90
CA PRO A 18 -10.42 3.70 7.86
C PRO A 18 -8.98 3.97 8.30
N GLN A 19 -8.77 4.32 9.58
CA GLN A 19 -7.43 4.55 10.07
C GLN A 19 -6.58 3.28 10.05
N ALA A 20 -7.15 2.13 10.41
CA ALA A 20 -6.43 0.86 10.35
C ALA A 20 -6.10 0.50 8.90
N LEU A 21 -7.05 0.69 7.99
CA LEU A 21 -6.82 0.44 6.56
C LEU A 21 -5.71 1.34 6.02
N ASN A 22 -5.73 2.62 6.37
CA ASN A 22 -4.68 3.55 5.97
C ASN A 22 -3.32 3.11 6.52
N ASN A 23 -3.27 2.70 7.78
CA ASN A 23 -2.01 2.28 8.40
C ASN A 23 -1.43 1.04 7.74
N ILE A 24 -2.28 0.09 7.35
CA ILE A 24 -1.84 -1.09 6.60
C ILE A 24 -1.28 -0.66 5.24
N ALA A 25 -1.97 0.24 4.55
CA ALA A 25 -1.51 0.75 3.26
C ALA A 25 -0.13 1.43 3.38
N VAL A 26 0.08 2.22 4.43
CA VAL A 26 1.37 2.87 4.67
C VAL A 26 2.48 1.84 4.83
N ILE A 27 2.21 0.75 5.56
CA ILE A 27 3.19 -0.32 5.76
C ILE A 27 3.56 -0.97 4.42
N TYR A 28 2.57 -1.33 3.61
CA TYR A 28 2.84 -1.92 2.30
C TYR A 28 3.57 -0.96 1.36
N HIS A 29 3.21 0.32 1.39
CA HIS A 29 3.89 1.33 0.58
C HIS A 29 5.37 1.42 0.98
N SER A 30 5.67 1.42 2.28
CA SER A 30 7.05 1.40 2.77
C SER A 30 7.80 0.18 2.30
N GLN A 31 7.17 -1.00 2.32
CA GLN A 31 7.80 -2.22 1.84
C GLN A 31 8.11 -2.14 0.34
N GLY A 32 7.22 -1.51 -0.43
CA GLY A 32 7.48 -1.27 -1.85
C GLY A 32 8.68 -0.36 -2.09
N LEU A 33 8.77 0.72 -1.31
CA LEU A 33 9.93 1.62 -1.40
C LEU A 33 11.22 0.91 -1.00
N ASN A 34 11.17 0.05 0.02
CA ASN A 34 12.33 -0.73 0.43
C ASN A 34 12.79 -1.69 -0.67
N ALA A 35 11.85 -2.33 -1.36
CA ALA A 35 12.20 -3.23 -2.47
C ALA A 35 12.92 -2.47 -3.58
N LEU A 36 12.44 -1.28 -3.94
CA LEU A 36 13.11 -0.45 -4.94
C LEU A 36 14.50 -0.03 -4.48
N ASN A 37 14.64 0.30 -3.21
CA ASN A 37 15.92 0.71 -2.64
C ASN A 37 16.92 -0.44 -2.63
N MET A 38 16.48 -1.66 -2.35
CA MET A 38 17.33 -2.85 -2.40
C MET A 38 17.86 -3.12 -3.79
N GLN A 39 17.03 -2.88 -4.82
CA GLN A 39 17.45 -3.01 -6.22
C GLN A 39 18.69 -2.14 -6.52
N THR A 40 18.70 -0.91 -6.00
CA THR A 40 19.78 0.03 -6.30
C THR A 40 21.02 -0.19 -5.45
N GLN A 41 20.88 -0.85 -4.30
CA GLN A 41 21.98 -1.02 -3.32
C GLN A 41 22.60 -2.40 -3.32
N ASP A 42 21.94 -3.39 -3.91
CA ASP A 42 22.42 -4.77 -3.90
C ASP A 42 23.44 -4.96 -5.02
N SER A 43 24.73 -4.89 -4.68
CA SER A 43 25.81 -5.04 -5.65
C SER A 43 25.97 -6.48 -6.14
N ASP A 44 25.54 -7.45 -5.33
CA ASP A 44 25.65 -8.88 -5.68
C ASP A 44 24.36 -9.42 -6.29
N LEU A 45 23.28 -8.67 -6.22
CA LEU A 45 21.96 -8.98 -6.81
C LEU A 45 21.53 -10.42 -6.55
N GLU A 46 21.15 -10.72 -5.31
CA GLU A 46 20.56 -12.01 -4.97
C GLU A 46 19.29 -12.26 -5.77
N MET A 47 18.61 -11.18 -6.14
CA MET A 47 17.44 -11.20 -7.03
C MET A 47 17.77 -10.40 -8.27
N GLN A 48 17.14 -10.75 -9.38
CA GLN A 48 17.23 -9.96 -10.61
C GLN A 48 16.52 -8.62 -10.43
N GLU A 49 16.95 -7.60 -11.17
CA GLU A 49 16.29 -6.28 -11.14
C GLU A 49 14.79 -6.39 -11.37
N ASP A 50 14.37 -7.22 -12.32
CA ASP A 50 12.96 -7.43 -12.64
C ASP A 50 12.17 -7.95 -11.45
N GLU A 51 12.80 -8.84 -10.66
CA GLU A 51 12.16 -9.42 -9.49
C GLU A 51 11.93 -8.38 -8.40
N TYR A 52 12.89 -7.46 -8.19
CA TYR A 52 12.72 -6.36 -7.24
C TYR A 52 11.61 -5.42 -7.68
N LEU A 53 11.53 -5.11 -8.98
CA LEU A 53 10.48 -4.26 -9.52
C LEU A 53 9.11 -4.91 -9.37
N GLU A 54 9.01 -6.21 -9.66
CA GLU A 54 7.76 -6.94 -9.49
C GLU A 54 7.33 -7.00 -8.03
N LEU A 55 8.30 -7.21 -7.14
CA LEU A 55 8.02 -7.23 -5.70
C LEU A 55 7.49 -5.87 -5.23
N ALA A 56 8.15 -4.79 -5.64
CA ALA A 56 7.71 -3.44 -5.31
C ALA A 56 6.29 -3.18 -5.82
N LYS A 57 6.02 -3.59 -7.06
CA LYS A 57 4.70 -3.44 -7.65
C LYS A 57 3.63 -4.16 -6.85
N GLU A 58 3.90 -5.39 -6.40
CA GLU A 58 2.97 -6.14 -5.57
C GLU A 58 2.66 -5.42 -4.27
N PHE A 59 3.66 -4.86 -3.60
CA PHE A 59 3.46 -4.10 -2.39
C PHE A 59 2.66 -2.83 -2.64
N PHE A 60 2.96 -2.11 -3.73
CA PHE A 60 2.22 -0.90 -4.08
C PHE A 60 0.77 -1.21 -4.44
N ASP A 61 0.52 -2.33 -5.11
CA ASP A 61 -0.85 -2.74 -5.44
C ASP A 61 -1.65 -3.06 -4.18
N LYS A 62 -1.02 -3.69 -3.19
CA LYS A 62 -1.65 -3.96 -1.90
C LYS A 62 -1.94 -2.65 -1.15
N ALA A 63 -0.99 -1.74 -1.13
CA ALA A 63 -1.19 -0.42 -0.52
C ALA A 63 -2.40 0.28 -1.16
N ALA A 64 -2.49 0.23 -2.49
CA ALA A 64 -3.59 0.84 -3.22
C ALA A 64 -4.93 0.25 -2.82
N GLU A 65 -4.99 -1.08 -2.67
CA GLU A 65 -6.22 -1.77 -2.26
C GLU A 65 -6.73 -1.26 -0.92
N TYR A 66 -5.84 -1.16 0.07
CA TYR A 66 -6.23 -0.70 1.41
C TYR A 66 -6.54 0.79 1.42
N TRP A 67 -5.78 1.60 0.68
CA TRP A 67 -6.11 3.03 0.59
C TRP A 67 -7.45 3.28 -0.09
N ARG A 68 -7.79 2.52 -1.14
CA ARG A 68 -9.10 2.66 -1.76
C ARG A 68 -10.22 2.37 -0.78
N GLN A 69 -10.05 1.35 0.06
CA GLN A 69 -11.05 1.03 1.09
C GLN A 69 -11.16 2.14 2.14
N ALA A 70 -10.02 2.67 2.60
CA ALA A 70 -10.01 3.76 3.58
C ALA A 70 -10.69 5.00 3.02
N ILE A 71 -10.43 5.33 1.77
CA ILE A 71 -11.02 6.50 1.11
C ILE A 71 -12.54 6.34 0.94
N LYS A 72 -13.01 5.13 0.63
CA LYS A 72 -14.44 4.86 0.57
C LYS A 72 -15.14 5.17 1.89
N LEU A 73 -14.50 4.81 3.00
CA LEU A 73 -15.08 5.01 4.33
C LEU A 73 -14.94 6.45 4.82
N ALA A 74 -13.89 7.15 4.42
CA ALA A 74 -13.60 8.51 4.86
C ALA A 74 -12.99 9.33 3.72
N PRO A 75 -13.81 9.76 2.73
CA PRO A 75 -13.29 10.34 1.48
C PRO A 75 -12.46 11.60 1.64
N ASP A 76 -12.70 12.38 2.69
CA ASP A 76 -12.03 13.67 2.84
C ASP A 76 -10.76 13.60 3.68
N ASN A 77 -10.41 12.42 4.21
CA ASN A 77 -9.35 12.31 5.20
C ASN A 77 -7.98 11.94 4.62
N TYR A 78 -7.92 11.49 3.37
CA TYR A 78 -6.68 10.94 2.81
C TYR A 78 -6.36 11.54 1.44
N PRO A 79 -6.17 12.87 1.36
CA PRO A 79 -5.90 13.52 0.05
C PRO A 79 -4.57 13.08 -0.56
N GLY A 80 -3.55 12.83 0.26
CA GLY A 80 -2.27 12.34 -0.24
C GLY A 80 -2.39 10.98 -0.89
N ALA A 81 -3.13 10.07 -0.27
CA ALA A 81 -3.37 8.74 -0.82
C ALA A 81 -4.17 8.83 -2.11
N GLN A 82 -5.19 9.68 -2.17
CA GLN A 82 -5.96 9.88 -3.39
C GLN A 82 -5.08 10.35 -4.54
N ASN A 83 -4.20 11.31 -4.26
CA ASN A 83 -3.27 11.81 -5.27
C ASN A 83 -2.33 10.72 -5.75
N TRP A 84 -1.78 9.93 -4.82
CA TRP A 84 -0.87 8.84 -5.16
C TRP A 84 -1.55 7.80 -6.05
N LEU A 85 -2.81 7.45 -5.74
CA LEU A 85 -3.57 6.51 -6.55
C LEU A 85 -3.75 7.02 -7.99
N LYS A 86 -4.03 8.32 -8.13
CA LYS A 86 -4.19 8.94 -9.45
C LYS A 86 -2.89 8.96 -10.23
N VAL A 87 -1.81 9.40 -9.58
CA VAL A 87 -0.49 9.52 -10.23
C VAL A 87 0.03 8.16 -10.66
N THR A 88 -0.21 7.12 -9.87
CA THR A 88 0.29 5.78 -10.17
C THR A 88 -0.65 4.95 -11.03
N GLY A 89 -1.81 5.50 -11.39
CA GLY A 89 -2.79 4.78 -12.19
C GLY A 89 -3.48 3.64 -11.47
N ARG A 90 -3.56 3.71 -10.14
CA ARG A 90 -4.14 2.66 -9.31
C ARG A 90 -5.56 2.95 -8.84
N ILE A 91 -6.16 4.00 -9.37
CA ILE A 91 -7.55 4.31 -9.08
C ILE A 91 -8.43 3.47 -10.01
N ILE A 92 -9.50 2.90 -9.45
CA ILE A 92 -10.46 2.12 -10.23
C ILE A 92 -11.65 3.02 -10.53
N SER A 93 -12.00 3.16 -11.82
CA SER A 93 -13.00 4.14 -12.23
C SER A 93 -14.41 3.86 -11.67
N GLU A 94 -14.74 2.60 -11.40
CA GLU A 94 -16.02 2.25 -10.77
C GLU A 94 -16.08 2.65 -9.30
N ASP A 95 -14.95 2.90 -8.69
CA ASP A 95 -14.82 3.29 -7.29
C ASP A 95 -14.64 4.79 -7.18
N SER A 96 -15.40 5.57 -7.93
CA SER A 96 -15.22 7.02 -7.92
C SER A 96 -15.29 7.56 -6.49
N PHE A 97 -14.24 8.25 -6.12
CA PHE A 97 -14.10 8.82 -4.80
C PHE A 97 -14.68 10.22 -4.75
#